data_149acb7d266de57b91824618bcd74ced
#
_entry.id   149acb7d266de57b91824618bcd74ced
#
_cell.length_a   1.000
_cell.length_b   1.000
_cell.length_c   1.000
_cell.angle_alpha   90.00
_cell.angle_beta   90.00
_cell.angle_gamma   90.00
#
_symmetry.space_group_name_H-M   'P 1'
#
loop_
_entity.id
_entity.type
_entity.pdbx_description
1 polymer ?
#
loop_
_entity_poly.entity_id
_entity_poly.type
_entity_poly.pdbx_seq_one_letter_code
_entity_poly.pdbx_strand_id
1 'polypeptide(L)'
;MRSEAVIAGSGAARDRLPATGVIGLCALIVVAEGYDLIMYGAMLPALLDETGWGMTKSTAGTVGSMVYVGMTAGALTGGRLADRFGRRRPLLVAVGWFTGWTAACGLAGSVAQLGAFRLLAGIGMGAAAAVALALAKEYTAPGRTSLTVTVLMAGIPIGGITSALAGLVLLSEHGWRPLCWIGAIGSALVLLIAIVLLPESREFARTRTPSRVRELFAAPRGPMTILFAVAAFAELLTWYGLNTWITTLMRELRYPMTSALQFSLTLNSGAVIGSFALAAAAVRWGARPVASVSACVAAAMIAACATGLSDRLLLLAVIAALGAAAHSTLNLINAAVADAYPADLRGSALGWSNGVGRLGAVAAPTLGGWVLAATGPLQVFQTFILTSVCAARVVGGRTPTGPPRPPAPGPRPPGGR
;
A
#
# COMPACT_ATOMS: atom_id res chain seq x y z
N MET A 1 40.38 -4.79 -36.92
CA MET A 1 39.82 -5.85 -36.10
C MET A 1 40.47 -5.89 -34.69
N ARG A 2 40.44 -4.82 -33.91
CA ARG A 2 40.92 -4.81 -32.48
C ARG A 2 40.14 -3.82 -31.60
N SER A 3 38.93 -3.35 -31.99
CA SER A 3 38.18 -2.34 -31.23
C SER A 3 36.82 -2.81 -30.66
N GLU A 4 36.37 -4.03 -30.98
CA GLU A 4 35.07 -4.54 -30.49
C GLU A 4 35.13 -5.42 -29.22
N ALA A 5 36.34 -5.83 -28.82
CA ALA A 5 36.52 -6.73 -27.66
C ALA A 5 36.52 -6.03 -26.28
N VAL A 6 36.60 -4.69 -26.22
CA VAL A 6 36.76 -3.95 -24.95
C VAL A 6 35.40 -3.55 -24.34
N ILE A 7 34.31 -3.54 -25.12
CA ILE A 7 32.99 -3.13 -24.61
C ILE A 7 32.18 -4.29 -23.99
N ALA A 8 32.52 -5.54 -24.32
CA ALA A 8 31.83 -6.73 -23.80
C ALA A 8 32.24 -7.13 -22.37
N GLY A 9 33.33 -6.58 -21.82
CA GLY A 9 33.86 -6.97 -20.50
C GLY A 9 33.30 -6.25 -19.29
N SER A 10 32.54 -5.15 -19.45
CA SER A 10 32.07 -4.33 -18.30
C SER A 10 30.66 -4.69 -17.79
N GLY A 11 29.92 -5.51 -18.52
CA GLY A 11 28.53 -5.91 -18.15
C GLY A 11 28.46 -7.12 -17.20
N ALA A 12 29.39 -8.03 -17.24
CA ALA A 12 29.31 -9.31 -16.53
C ALA A 12 29.69 -9.25 -15.03
N ALA A 13 30.24 -8.14 -14.54
CA ALA A 13 30.69 -8.02 -13.14
C ALA A 13 29.66 -7.42 -12.19
N ARG A 14 28.43 -7.05 -12.63
CA ARG A 14 27.43 -6.33 -11.83
C ARG A 14 26.19 -7.11 -11.41
N ASP A 15 26.00 -8.35 -11.83
CA ASP A 15 24.92 -9.21 -11.32
C ASP A 15 25.34 -9.87 -9.99
N ARG A 16 25.57 -9.03 -8.96
CA ARG A 16 26.02 -9.50 -7.63
C ARG A 16 24.91 -10.13 -6.80
N LEU A 17 23.61 -9.92 -7.14
CA LEU A 17 22.48 -10.47 -6.43
C LEU A 17 21.68 -11.47 -7.28
N PRO A 18 21.28 -12.62 -6.71
CA PRO A 18 20.30 -13.50 -7.33
C PRO A 18 18.93 -12.78 -7.41
N ALA A 19 18.05 -13.25 -8.31
CA ALA A 19 16.73 -12.66 -8.51
C ALA A 19 15.91 -12.53 -7.20
N THR A 20 16.00 -13.51 -6.32
CA THR A 20 15.38 -13.48 -4.98
C THR A 20 15.94 -12.37 -4.10
N GLY A 21 17.24 -12.08 -4.21
CA GLY A 21 17.87 -10.98 -3.48
C GLY A 21 17.39 -9.61 -3.95
N VAL A 22 17.19 -9.42 -5.27
CA VAL A 22 16.63 -8.18 -5.84
C VAL A 22 15.17 -7.98 -5.34
N ILE A 23 14.36 -9.04 -5.39
CA ILE A 23 12.98 -8.99 -4.87
C ILE A 23 12.98 -8.69 -3.37
N GLY A 24 13.87 -9.31 -2.59
CA GLY A 24 14.02 -9.06 -1.16
C GLY A 24 14.40 -7.60 -0.86
N LEU A 25 15.31 -7.03 -1.63
CA LEU A 25 15.72 -5.63 -1.47
C LEU A 25 14.58 -4.66 -1.83
N CYS A 26 13.84 -4.94 -2.90
CA CYS A 26 12.62 -4.19 -3.23
C CYS A 26 11.57 -4.30 -2.10
N ALA A 27 11.41 -5.47 -1.49
CA ALA A 27 10.52 -5.67 -0.34
C ALA A 27 10.99 -4.86 0.87
N LEU A 28 12.29 -4.80 1.18
CA LEU A 28 12.83 -3.96 2.25
C LEU A 28 12.59 -2.46 2.02
N ILE A 29 12.66 -1.99 0.77
CA ILE A 29 12.28 -0.61 0.42
C ILE A 29 10.80 -0.37 0.74
N VAL A 30 9.92 -1.31 0.42
CA VAL A 30 8.48 -1.22 0.75
C VAL A 30 8.23 -1.30 2.27
N VAL A 31 9.04 -2.05 3.02
CA VAL A 31 9.00 -2.06 4.49
C VAL A 31 9.36 -0.68 5.05
N ALA A 32 10.42 -0.05 4.55
CA ALA A 32 10.82 1.30 4.97
C ALA A 32 9.74 2.35 4.65
N GLU A 33 9.10 2.24 3.48
CA GLU A 33 7.94 3.05 3.11
C GLU A 33 6.75 2.81 4.06
N GLY A 34 6.43 1.54 4.34
CA GLY A 34 5.35 1.16 5.26
C GLY A 34 5.57 1.67 6.67
N TYR A 35 6.83 1.66 7.15
CA TYR A 35 7.19 2.27 8.42
C TYR A 35 6.78 3.75 8.47
N ASP A 36 7.21 4.54 7.50
CA ASP A 36 6.96 5.98 7.45
C ASP A 36 5.47 6.31 7.33
N LEU A 37 4.75 5.56 6.48
CA LEU A 37 3.30 5.75 6.29
C LEU A 37 2.53 5.52 7.59
N ILE A 38 2.82 4.44 8.30
CA ILE A 38 2.05 3.99 9.46
C ILE A 38 2.54 4.66 10.75
N MET A 39 3.82 5.06 10.82
CA MET A 39 4.40 5.80 11.92
C MET A 39 3.56 7.03 12.31
N TYR A 40 3.00 7.74 11.32
CA TYR A 40 2.17 8.90 11.57
C TYR A 40 0.97 8.59 12.48
N GLY A 41 0.26 7.50 12.22
CA GLY A 41 -0.85 7.06 13.06
C GLY A 41 -0.41 6.68 14.48
N ALA A 42 0.78 6.08 14.63
CA ALA A 42 1.34 5.74 15.93
C ALA A 42 1.69 6.99 16.76
N MET A 43 2.28 8.03 16.13
CA MET A 43 2.68 9.25 16.81
C MET A 43 1.55 10.29 16.93
N LEU A 44 0.44 10.11 16.23
CA LEU A 44 -0.65 11.09 16.14
C LEU A 44 -1.21 11.54 17.49
N PRO A 45 -1.47 10.65 18.47
CA PRO A 45 -1.90 11.10 19.79
C PRO A 45 -0.92 12.03 20.49
N ALA A 46 0.39 11.76 20.37
CA ALA A 46 1.43 12.62 20.96
C ALA A 46 1.55 13.96 20.21
N LEU A 47 1.29 13.97 18.90
CA LEU A 47 1.24 15.23 18.13
C LEU A 47 0.04 16.10 18.51
N LEU A 48 -1.11 15.50 18.83
CA LEU A 48 -2.27 16.23 19.30
C LEU A 48 -2.05 16.82 20.69
N ASP A 49 -1.23 16.17 21.52
CA ASP A 49 -0.87 16.62 22.88
C ASP A 49 0.36 17.57 22.85
N GLU A 50 1.00 17.85 21.68
CA GLU A 50 2.21 18.69 21.59
C GLU A 50 1.89 20.14 21.95
N THR A 51 2.54 20.64 23.00
CA THR A 51 2.33 21.99 23.49
C THR A 51 2.85 23.05 22.50
N GLY A 52 2.08 24.10 22.29
CA GLY A 52 2.45 25.20 21.39
C GLY A 52 2.12 24.99 19.91
N TRP A 53 1.69 23.78 19.49
CA TRP A 53 1.34 23.54 18.09
C TRP A 53 -0.12 23.81 17.74
N GLY A 54 -1.03 23.76 18.73
CA GLY A 54 -2.47 23.97 18.51
C GLY A 54 -3.07 23.01 17.48
N MET A 55 -2.51 21.81 17.36
CA MET A 55 -2.94 20.83 16.39
C MET A 55 -4.33 20.28 16.73
N THR A 56 -5.30 20.52 15.86
CA THR A 56 -6.65 19.96 15.99
C THR A 56 -6.75 18.61 15.28
N LYS A 57 -7.78 17.81 15.59
CA LYS A 57 -8.06 16.54 14.89
C LYS A 57 -8.22 16.75 13.38
N SER A 58 -8.82 17.86 12.97
CA SER A 58 -8.99 18.22 11.56
C SER A 58 -7.66 18.54 10.87
N THR A 59 -6.81 19.39 11.48
CA THR A 59 -5.49 19.71 10.94
C THR A 59 -4.57 18.49 10.91
N ALA A 60 -4.66 17.62 11.92
CA ALA A 60 -3.95 16.36 11.98
C ALA A 60 -4.33 15.44 10.81
N GLY A 61 -5.61 15.34 10.49
CA GLY A 61 -6.07 14.62 9.31
C GLY A 61 -5.48 15.18 8.01
N THR A 62 -5.49 16.51 7.85
CA THR A 62 -4.91 17.18 6.67
C THR A 62 -3.41 16.89 6.53
N VAL A 63 -2.64 17.01 7.61
CA VAL A 63 -1.20 16.68 7.63
C VAL A 63 -0.97 15.20 7.29
N GLY A 64 -1.83 14.31 7.82
CA GLY A 64 -1.80 12.88 7.46
C GLY A 64 -2.00 12.63 5.97
N SER A 65 -2.87 13.41 5.32
CA SER A 65 -3.14 13.28 3.87
C SER A 65 -2.00 13.78 2.99
N MET A 66 -1.15 14.70 3.46
CA MET A 66 -0.08 15.31 2.66
C MET A 66 0.88 14.28 2.07
N VAL A 67 1.22 13.23 2.81
CA VAL A 67 2.10 12.16 2.30
C VAL A 67 1.46 11.44 1.10
N TYR A 68 0.16 11.17 1.13
CA TYR A 68 -0.54 10.49 0.03
C TYR A 68 -0.71 11.38 -1.20
N VAL A 69 -0.87 12.69 -1.01
CA VAL A 69 -0.82 13.67 -2.11
C VAL A 69 0.55 13.62 -2.78
N GLY A 70 1.62 13.68 -1.98
CA GLY A 70 3.00 13.52 -2.45
C GLY A 70 3.22 12.20 -3.18
N MET A 71 2.75 11.08 -2.62
CA MET A 71 2.87 9.75 -3.24
C MET A 71 2.17 9.67 -4.60
N THR A 72 1.03 10.34 -4.75
CA THR A 72 0.32 10.39 -6.04
C THR A 72 1.17 11.11 -7.09
N ALA A 73 1.73 12.27 -6.75
CA ALA A 73 2.63 13.00 -7.63
C ALA A 73 3.92 12.22 -7.94
N GLY A 74 4.51 11.59 -6.91
CA GLY A 74 5.71 10.77 -7.03
C GLY A 74 5.53 9.54 -7.92
N ALA A 75 4.41 8.84 -7.80
CA ALA A 75 4.12 7.68 -8.64
C ALA A 75 3.97 8.03 -10.12
N LEU A 76 3.36 9.19 -10.43
CA LEU A 76 3.21 9.69 -11.80
C LEU A 76 4.54 10.11 -12.43
N THR A 77 5.44 10.66 -11.64
CA THR A 77 6.77 11.13 -12.10
C THR A 77 7.80 10.01 -12.09
N GLY A 78 7.81 9.18 -11.05
CA GLY A 78 8.78 8.09 -10.87
C GLY A 78 8.78 7.08 -12.01
N GLY A 79 7.59 6.70 -12.50
CA GLY A 79 7.47 5.82 -13.66
C GLY A 79 8.13 6.40 -14.91
N ARG A 80 7.87 7.70 -15.21
CA ARG A 80 8.48 8.39 -16.37
C ARG A 80 10.00 8.51 -16.25
N LEU A 81 10.49 8.80 -15.04
CA LEU A 81 11.93 8.88 -14.78
C LEU A 81 12.60 7.50 -14.93
N ALA A 82 11.96 6.44 -14.43
CA ALA A 82 12.44 5.07 -14.57
C ALA A 82 12.51 4.60 -16.04
N ASP A 83 11.51 5.02 -16.84
CA ASP A 83 11.51 4.73 -18.28
C ASP A 83 12.60 5.48 -19.05
N ARG A 84 13.05 6.66 -18.56
CA ARG A 84 14.05 7.50 -19.23
C ARG A 84 15.49 7.20 -18.80
N PHE A 85 15.70 6.94 -17.50
CA PHE A 85 17.04 6.86 -16.89
C PHE A 85 17.41 5.45 -16.38
N GLY A 86 16.58 4.43 -16.67
CA GLY A 86 16.70 3.12 -16.05
C GLY A 86 16.02 3.07 -14.69
N ARG A 87 15.91 1.88 -14.07
CA ARG A 87 15.16 1.74 -12.82
C ARG A 87 16.01 1.95 -11.57
N ARG A 88 17.27 1.59 -11.61
CA ARG A 88 18.18 1.67 -10.46
C ARG A 88 18.35 3.12 -9.97
N ARG A 89 18.75 4.04 -10.85
CA ARG A 89 19.02 5.43 -10.46
C ARG A 89 17.81 6.16 -9.88
N PRO A 90 16.64 6.18 -10.55
CA PRO A 90 15.44 6.79 -10.00
C PRO A 90 15.00 6.18 -8.66
N LEU A 91 15.17 4.86 -8.49
CA LEU A 91 14.82 4.20 -7.23
C LEU A 91 15.73 4.68 -6.09
N LEU A 92 17.05 4.71 -6.29
CA LEU A 92 18.01 5.18 -5.28
C LEU A 92 17.77 6.65 -4.92
N VAL A 93 17.54 7.50 -5.92
CA VAL A 93 17.20 8.92 -5.69
C VAL A 93 15.90 9.06 -4.90
N ALA A 94 14.87 8.31 -5.26
CA ALA A 94 13.57 8.35 -4.58
C ALA A 94 13.68 7.89 -3.12
N VAL A 95 14.44 6.81 -2.85
CA VAL A 95 14.69 6.34 -1.47
C VAL A 95 15.48 7.39 -0.68
N GLY A 96 16.55 7.95 -1.22
CA GLY A 96 17.34 9.01 -0.56
C GLY A 96 16.51 10.26 -0.28
N TRP A 97 15.64 10.63 -1.22
CA TRP A 97 14.74 11.76 -1.10
C TRP A 97 13.76 11.57 0.08
N PHE A 98 13.02 10.48 0.12
CA PHE A 98 12.08 10.29 1.23
C PHE A 98 12.79 10.10 2.56
N THR A 99 13.94 9.44 2.60
CA THR A 99 14.79 9.31 3.79
C THR A 99 15.14 10.68 4.39
N GLY A 100 15.60 11.62 3.55
CA GLY A 100 15.95 12.97 3.98
C GLY A 100 14.75 13.74 4.55
N TRP A 101 13.59 13.67 3.89
CA TRP A 101 12.39 14.36 4.35
C TRP A 101 11.73 13.68 5.55
N THR A 102 11.84 12.36 5.70
CA THR A 102 11.46 11.67 6.93
C THR A 102 12.31 12.14 8.13
N ALA A 103 13.63 12.28 7.94
CA ALA A 103 14.49 12.87 8.98
C ALA A 103 14.08 14.31 9.31
N ALA A 104 13.76 15.12 8.29
CA ALA A 104 13.29 16.50 8.46
C ALA A 104 11.98 16.56 9.26
N CYS A 105 11.07 15.57 9.13
CA CYS A 105 9.86 15.50 9.96
C CYS A 105 10.20 15.52 11.45
N GLY A 106 11.27 14.85 11.89
CA GLY A 106 11.74 14.87 13.29
C GLY A 106 12.27 16.24 13.77
N LEU A 107 12.58 17.13 12.83
CA LEU A 107 13.05 18.49 13.11
C LEU A 107 11.93 19.54 12.97
N ALA A 108 10.69 19.14 12.64
CA ALA A 108 9.59 20.06 12.45
C ALA A 108 9.30 20.86 13.75
N GLY A 109 9.21 22.17 13.62
CA GLY A 109 8.87 23.12 14.67
C GLY A 109 7.42 23.62 14.61
N SER A 110 6.65 23.21 13.60
CA SER A 110 5.24 23.58 13.44
C SER A 110 4.44 22.54 12.64
N VAL A 111 3.12 22.58 12.79
CA VAL A 111 2.18 21.74 12.03
C VAL A 111 2.36 21.91 10.52
N ALA A 112 2.55 23.14 10.05
CA ALA A 112 2.74 23.46 8.64
C ALA A 112 4.04 22.86 8.08
N GLN A 113 5.14 22.95 8.84
CA GLN A 113 6.41 22.33 8.45
C GLN A 113 6.29 20.81 8.38
N LEU A 114 5.67 20.17 9.38
CA LEU A 114 5.43 18.73 9.37
C LEU A 114 4.63 18.31 8.15
N GLY A 115 3.55 19.04 7.81
CA GLY A 115 2.74 18.79 6.62
C GLY A 115 3.54 18.91 5.32
N ALA A 116 4.34 19.97 5.18
CA ALA A 116 5.21 20.17 4.01
C ALA A 116 6.26 19.05 3.87
N PHE A 117 6.92 18.68 4.97
CA PHE A 117 7.92 17.62 4.95
C PHE A 117 7.30 16.25 4.62
N ARG A 118 6.11 15.93 5.13
CA ARG A 118 5.37 14.72 4.77
C ARG A 118 4.95 14.70 3.29
N LEU A 119 4.55 15.82 2.73
CA LEU A 119 4.26 15.92 1.30
C LEU A 119 5.51 15.63 0.46
N LEU A 120 6.64 16.22 0.82
CA LEU A 120 7.91 16.02 0.12
C LEU A 120 8.43 14.59 0.29
N ALA A 121 8.35 14.01 1.49
CA ALA A 121 8.65 12.59 1.71
C ALA A 121 7.77 11.69 0.83
N GLY A 122 6.47 11.99 0.77
CA GLY A 122 5.51 11.26 -0.06
C GLY A 122 5.89 11.21 -1.54
N ILE A 123 6.44 12.30 -2.12
CA ILE A 123 6.90 12.29 -3.51
C ILE A 123 7.96 11.19 -3.72
N GLY A 124 8.93 11.08 -2.83
CA GLY A 124 9.93 10.03 -2.89
C GLY A 124 9.35 8.64 -2.73
N MET A 125 8.47 8.43 -1.73
CA MET A 125 7.81 7.15 -1.48
C MET A 125 7.00 6.67 -2.69
N GLY A 126 6.16 7.53 -3.26
CA GLY A 126 5.35 7.16 -4.43
C GLY A 126 6.18 6.78 -5.64
N ALA A 127 7.30 7.46 -5.87
CA ALA A 127 8.25 7.10 -6.92
C ALA A 127 8.96 5.78 -6.61
N ALA A 128 9.43 5.58 -5.37
CA ALA A 128 10.13 4.36 -4.95
C ALA A 128 9.22 3.13 -5.06
N ALA A 129 7.98 3.18 -4.56
CA ALA A 129 7.01 2.09 -4.64
C ALA A 129 6.76 1.64 -6.09
N ALA A 130 6.51 2.59 -6.99
CA ALA A 130 6.22 2.30 -8.38
C ALA A 130 7.42 1.63 -9.07
N VAL A 131 8.63 2.14 -8.85
CA VAL A 131 9.86 1.63 -9.47
C VAL A 131 10.29 0.30 -8.85
N ALA A 132 10.20 0.15 -7.52
CA ALA A 132 10.52 -1.11 -6.82
C ALA A 132 9.62 -2.25 -7.28
N LEU A 133 8.30 -2.01 -7.39
CA LEU A 133 7.35 -3.00 -7.87
C LEU A 133 7.65 -3.42 -9.32
N ALA A 134 7.97 -2.44 -10.18
CA ALA A 134 8.33 -2.70 -11.56
C ALA A 134 9.63 -3.52 -11.67
N LEU A 135 10.66 -3.14 -10.90
CA LEU A 135 11.94 -3.84 -10.87
C LEU A 135 11.78 -5.27 -10.35
N ALA A 136 11.05 -5.46 -9.24
CA ALA A 136 10.80 -6.80 -8.69
C ALA A 136 10.11 -7.73 -9.69
N LYS A 137 9.15 -7.22 -10.47
CA LYS A 137 8.47 -8.01 -11.52
C LYS A 137 9.41 -8.47 -12.63
N GLU A 138 10.42 -7.67 -13.02
CA GLU A 138 11.40 -8.06 -14.03
C GLU A 138 12.28 -9.23 -13.59
N TYR A 139 12.55 -9.33 -12.29
CA TYR A 139 13.34 -10.41 -11.70
C TYR A 139 12.50 -11.61 -11.26
N THR A 140 11.17 -11.55 -11.47
CA THR A 140 10.25 -12.62 -11.07
C THR A 140 10.21 -13.72 -12.12
N ALA A 141 10.36 -14.96 -11.69
CA ALA A 141 10.22 -16.12 -12.56
C ALA A 141 8.78 -16.23 -13.13
N PRO A 142 8.61 -16.74 -14.37
CA PRO A 142 7.30 -16.97 -14.97
C PRO A 142 6.36 -17.73 -14.00
N GLY A 143 5.12 -17.27 -13.89
CA GLY A 143 4.10 -17.86 -13.02
C GLY A 143 4.16 -17.46 -11.56
N ARG A 144 5.22 -16.75 -11.09
CA ARG A 144 5.37 -16.33 -9.67
C ARG A 144 5.06 -14.85 -9.41
N THR A 145 4.56 -14.11 -10.39
CA THR A 145 4.30 -12.66 -10.28
C THR A 145 3.33 -12.34 -9.14
N SER A 146 2.29 -13.14 -8.94
CA SER A 146 1.33 -12.93 -7.85
C SER A 146 2.00 -13.04 -6.48
N LEU A 147 2.85 -14.05 -6.27
CA LEU A 147 3.60 -14.22 -5.03
C LEU A 147 4.55 -13.04 -4.77
N THR A 148 5.28 -12.61 -5.79
CA THR A 148 6.18 -11.44 -5.68
C THR A 148 5.42 -10.19 -5.27
N VAL A 149 4.28 -9.91 -5.91
CA VAL A 149 3.44 -8.76 -5.53
C VAL A 149 2.94 -8.89 -4.09
N THR A 150 2.49 -10.07 -3.68
CA THR A 150 2.03 -10.32 -2.30
C THR A 150 3.15 -10.07 -1.28
N VAL A 151 4.37 -10.56 -1.55
CA VAL A 151 5.54 -10.33 -0.69
C VAL A 151 5.86 -8.84 -0.58
N LEU A 152 5.86 -8.11 -1.70
CA LEU A 152 6.11 -6.66 -1.65
C LEU A 152 5.02 -5.92 -0.88
N MET A 153 3.75 -6.22 -1.14
CA MET A 153 2.62 -5.55 -0.47
C MET A 153 2.56 -5.86 1.04
N ALA A 154 3.00 -7.06 1.46
CA ALA A 154 3.17 -7.39 2.88
C ALA A 154 4.26 -6.52 3.56
N GLY A 155 5.14 -5.89 2.80
CA GLY A 155 6.14 -4.95 3.32
C GLY A 155 5.51 -3.76 4.04
N ILE A 156 4.39 -3.23 3.55
CA ILE A 156 3.70 -2.08 4.18
C ILE A 156 3.29 -2.41 5.63
N PRO A 157 2.50 -3.46 5.92
CA PRO A 157 2.16 -3.78 7.30
C PRO A 157 3.36 -4.27 8.13
N ILE A 158 4.41 -4.87 7.55
CA ILE A 158 5.66 -5.17 8.28
C ILE A 158 6.30 -3.86 8.76
N GLY A 159 6.34 -2.82 7.92
CA GLY A 159 6.74 -1.48 8.33
C GLY A 159 5.87 -0.92 9.45
N GLY A 160 4.55 -1.16 9.39
CA GLY A 160 3.61 -0.82 10.45
C GLY A 160 3.89 -1.52 11.78
N ILE A 161 4.24 -2.80 11.75
CA ILE A 161 4.67 -3.57 12.94
C ILE A 161 5.90 -2.89 13.57
N THR A 162 6.92 -2.60 12.76
CA THR A 162 8.17 -1.99 13.25
C THR A 162 7.94 -0.58 13.80
N SER A 163 7.04 0.21 13.19
CA SER A 163 6.69 1.54 13.70
C SER A 163 5.91 1.47 15.03
N ALA A 164 4.99 0.52 15.17
CA ALA A 164 4.25 0.32 16.42
C ALA A 164 5.18 -0.15 17.56
N LEU A 165 6.12 -1.06 17.26
CA LEU A 165 7.15 -1.49 18.23
C LEU A 165 8.04 -0.31 18.67
N ALA A 166 8.51 0.50 17.71
CA ALA A 166 9.27 1.71 18.03
C ALA A 166 8.45 2.68 18.91
N GLY A 167 7.16 2.85 18.61
CA GLY A 167 6.25 3.66 19.42
C GLY A 167 6.09 3.14 20.85
N LEU A 168 5.95 1.81 21.03
CA LEU A 168 5.84 1.19 22.35
C LEU A 168 7.07 1.45 23.25
N VAL A 169 8.25 1.52 22.64
CA VAL A 169 9.51 1.71 23.39
C VAL A 169 9.80 3.18 23.64
N LEU A 170 9.50 4.07 22.69
CA LEU A 170 10.05 5.44 22.71
C LEU A 170 9.02 6.53 23.02
N LEU A 171 7.75 6.31 22.67
CA LEU A 171 6.78 7.40 22.63
C LEU A 171 6.49 7.99 24.02
N SER A 172 6.46 7.14 25.07
CA SER A 172 6.18 7.55 26.44
C SER A 172 7.31 8.37 27.09
N GLU A 173 8.57 8.06 26.74
CA GLU A 173 9.73 8.65 27.41
C GLU A 173 10.41 9.74 26.58
N HIS A 174 10.39 9.61 25.25
CA HIS A 174 11.17 10.44 24.35
C HIS A 174 10.33 11.26 23.36
N GLY A 175 8.98 11.11 23.42
CA GLY A 175 8.06 11.77 22.51
C GLY A 175 8.09 11.18 21.08
N TRP A 176 7.50 11.89 20.12
CA TRP A 176 7.26 11.39 18.78
C TRP A 176 8.46 11.57 17.82
N ARG A 177 9.34 12.53 18.05
CA ARG A 177 10.47 12.86 17.15
C ARG A 177 11.43 11.70 16.87
N PRO A 178 11.82 10.87 17.85
CA PRO A 178 12.69 9.72 17.61
C PRO A 178 12.13 8.70 16.63
N LEU A 179 10.80 8.57 16.50
CA LEU A 179 10.19 7.67 15.53
C LEU A 179 10.56 8.07 14.09
N CYS A 180 10.58 9.38 13.79
CA CYS A 180 11.00 9.89 12.49
C CYS A 180 12.47 9.56 12.20
N TRP A 181 13.34 9.71 13.19
CA TRP A 181 14.78 9.43 13.02
C TRP A 181 15.07 7.94 12.87
N ILE A 182 14.37 7.06 13.59
CA ILE A 182 14.48 5.60 13.40
C ILE A 182 14.05 5.23 11.99
N GLY A 183 12.93 5.78 11.50
CA GLY A 183 12.49 5.57 10.12
C GLY A 183 13.53 6.03 9.10
N ALA A 184 14.12 7.21 9.31
CA ALA A 184 15.16 7.75 8.45
C ALA A 184 16.46 6.91 8.51
N ILE A 185 16.88 6.45 9.67
CA ILE A 185 18.06 5.57 9.83
C ILE A 185 17.79 4.23 9.13
N GLY A 186 16.63 3.62 9.35
CA GLY A 186 16.26 2.36 8.72
C GLY A 186 16.24 2.46 7.18
N SER A 187 15.61 3.49 6.65
CA SER A 187 15.58 3.73 5.19
C SER A 187 16.96 4.09 4.62
N ALA A 188 17.81 4.82 5.39
CA ALA A 188 19.20 5.09 5.00
C ALA A 188 20.04 3.80 4.92
N LEU A 189 19.87 2.88 5.85
CA LEU A 189 20.53 1.57 5.81
C LEU A 189 20.10 0.77 4.58
N VAL A 190 18.79 0.74 4.29
CA VAL A 190 18.27 0.10 3.07
C VAL A 190 18.83 0.77 1.82
N LEU A 191 18.93 2.10 1.79
CA LEU A 191 19.54 2.85 0.69
C LEU A 191 21.02 2.47 0.48
N LEU A 192 21.81 2.40 1.54
CA LEU A 192 23.22 2.02 1.47
C LEU A 192 23.39 0.61 0.90
N ILE A 193 22.57 -0.34 1.37
CA ILE A 193 22.55 -1.70 0.82
C ILE A 193 22.16 -1.66 -0.67
N ALA A 194 21.15 -0.87 -1.04
CA ALA A 194 20.68 -0.75 -2.41
C ALA A 194 21.73 -0.11 -3.34
N ILE A 195 22.49 0.88 -2.88
CA ILE A 195 23.58 1.50 -3.65
C ILE A 195 24.64 0.45 -4.04
N VAL A 196 24.96 -0.47 -3.13
CA VAL A 196 25.98 -1.49 -3.35
C VAL A 196 25.46 -2.66 -4.18
N LEU A 197 24.26 -3.14 -3.88
CA LEU A 197 23.78 -4.44 -4.33
C LEU A 197 22.74 -4.39 -5.45
N LEU A 198 21.99 -3.28 -5.62
CA LEU A 198 20.90 -3.24 -6.58
C LEU A 198 21.44 -3.21 -8.02
N PRO A 199 21.07 -4.18 -8.89
CA PRO A 199 21.44 -4.18 -10.29
C PRO A 199 20.61 -3.18 -11.12
N GLU A 200 21.03 -2.91 -12.34
CA GLU A 200 20.23 -2.14 -13.30
C GLU A 200 19.12 -3.02 -13.92
N SER A 201 18.10 -2.39 -14.45
CA SER A 201 16.98 -3.05 -15.15
C SER A 201 17.44 -3.89 -16.34
N ARG A 202 16.89 -5.11 -16.46
CA ARG A 202 17.13 -6.01 -17.61
C ARG A 202 16.29 -5.65 -18.84
N GLU A 203 15.19 -4.90 -18.64
CA GLU A 203 14.20 -4.61 -19.70
C GLU A 203 14.22 -3.15 -20.18
N PHE A 204 15.26 -2.38 -19.83
CA PHE A 204 15.35 -0.95 -20.18
C PHE A 204 15.19 -0.64 -21.68
N ALA A 205 15.46 -1.61 -22.55
CA ALA A 205 15.38 -1.46 -24.00
C ALA A 205 14.05 -1.88 -24.64
N ARG A 206 13.05 -2.35 -23.87
CA ARG A 206 11.77 -2.84 -24.43
C ARG A 206 10.75 -1.74 -24.65
N THR A 207 10.14 -1.77 -25.83
CA THR A 207 9.17 -0.81 -26.34
C THR A 207 7.96 -0.65 -25.41
N ARG A 208 7.62 0.59 -25.09
CA ARG A 208 6.44 0.96 -24.32
C ARG A 208 5.16 0.43 -24.99
N THR A 209 4.34 -0.29 -24.27
CA THR A 209 2.94 -0.51 -24.67
C THR A 209 2.16 0.77 -24.36
N PRO A 210 1.54 1.43 -25.32
CA PRO A 210 0.77 2.64 -25.07
C PRO A 210 -0.39 2.37 -24.12
N SER A 211 -0.66 3.32 -23.22
CA SER A 211 -1.80 3.23 -22.29
C SER A 211 -3.12 3.28 -23.08
N ARG A 212 -3.97 2.27 -22.90
CA ARG A 212 -5.26 2.14 -23.58
C ARG A 212 -6.45 2.47 -22.66
N VAL A 213 -6.31 3.50 -21.84
CA VAL A 213 -7.33 3.87 -20.84
C VAL A 213 -8.70 4.09 -21.47
N ARG A 214 -8.78 4.72 -22.65
CA ARG A 214 -10.05 4.97 -23.35
C ARG A 214 -10.80 3.66 -23.67
N GLU A 215 -10.08 2.59 -23.97
CA GLU A 215 -10.68 1.28 -24.32
C GLU A 215 -11.31 0.59 -23.09
N LEU A 216 -10.93 0.98 -21.86
CA LEU A 216 -11.54 0.47 -20.63
C LEU A 216 -13.00 0.91 -20.48
N PHE A 217 -13.35 2.06 -21.07
CA PHE A 217 -14.69 2.63 -20.99
C PHE A 217 -15.57 2.28 -22.20
N ALA A 218 -15.01 1.58 -23.19
CA ALA A 218 -15.81 1.07 -24.32
C ALA A 218 -16.80 0.00 -23.82
N ALA A 219 -18.01 0.02 -24.38
CA ALA A 219 -19.03 -0.98 -24.06
C ALA A 219 -18.54 -2.41 -24.35
N PRO A 220 -18.84 -3.41 -23.49
CA PRO A 220 -19.64 -3.36 -22.25
C PRO A 220 -18.81 -3.13 -20.98
N ARG A 221 -17.50 -2.75 -21.05
CA ARG A 221 -16.53 -2.76 -19.94
C ARG A 221 -16.64 -1.54 -19.01
N GLY A 222 -17.19 -0.42 -19.48
CA GLY A 222 -17.22 0.84 -18.75
C GLY A 222 -17.75 0.73 -17.30
N PRO A 223 -18.94 0.13 -17.09
CA PRO A 223 -19.47 -0.02 -15.71
C PRO A 223 -18.54 -0.82 -14.79
N MET A 224 -17.93 -1.90 -15.29
CA MET A 224 -17.00 -2.71 -14.54
C MET A 224 -15.72 -1.92 -14.17
N THR A 225 -15.23 -1.10 -15.08
CA THR A 225 -14.06 -0.22 -14.86
C THR A 225 -14.32 0.77 -13.74
N ILE A 226 -15.52 1.38 -13.70
CA ILE A 226 -15.93 2.31 -12.65
C ILE A 226 -16.09 1.57 -11.32
N LEU A 227 -16.75 0.41 -11.32
CA LEU A 227 -16.99 -0.38 -10.11
C LEU A 227 -15.67 -0.79 -9.42
N PHE A 228 -14.70 -1.29 -10.16
CA PHE A 228 -13.39 -1.64 -9.59
C PHE A 228 -12.63 -0.41 -9.04
N ALA A 229 -12.74 0.74 -9.71
CA ALA A 229 -12.15 1.98 -9.24
C ALA A 229 -12.81 2.46 -7.93
N VAL A 230 -14.14 2.38 -7.82
CA VAL A 230 -14.89 2.70 -6.59
C VAL A 230 -14.53 1.73 -5.46
N ALA A 231 -14.41 0.44 -5.75
CA ALA A 231 -14.00 -0.54 -4.75
C ALA A 231 -12.57 -0.27 -4.24
N ALA A 232 -11.64 0.03 -5.12
CA ALA A 232 -10.27 0.38 -4.74
C ALA A 232 -10.21 1.69 -3.94
N PHE A 233 -11.01 2.70 -4.30
CA PHE A 233 -11.15 3.95 -3.54
C PHE A 233 -11.64 3.68 -2.12
N ALA A 234 -12.74 2.95 -2.00
CA ALA A 234 -13.37 2.64 -0.71
C ALA A 234 -12.41 1.83 0.18
N GLU A 235 -11.70 0.86 -0.38
CA GLU A 235 -10.76 0.03 0.37
C GLU A 235 -9.52 0.79 0.83
N LEU A 236 -8.92 1.61 -0.05
CA LEU A 236 -7.77 2.42 0.33
C LEU A 236 -8.15 3.50 1.36
N LEU A 237 -9.38 4.02 1.30
CA LEU A 237 -9.91 4.92 2.32
C LEU A 237 -10.01 4.19 3.67
N THR A 238 -10.56 2.97 3.69
CA THR A 238 -10.65 2.17 4.92
C THR A 238 -9.28 1.83 5.49
N TRP A 239 -8.37 1.24 4.68
CA TRP A 239 -7.08 0.77 5.14
C TRP A 239 -6.21 1.90 5.70
N TYR A 240 -6.04 2.98 4.96
CA TYR A 240 -5.20 4.10 5.40
C TYR A 240 -5.87 4.95 6.47
N GLY A 241 -7.21 5.01 6.46
CA GLY A 241 -7.98 5.62 7.55
C GLY A 241 -7.78 4.89 8.87
N LEU A 242 -7.92 3.55 8.87
CA LEU A 242 -7.65 2.74 10.05
C LEU A 242 -6.22 2.91 10.56
N ASN A 243 -5.22 2.79 9.69
CA ASN A 243 -3.82 2.96 10.11
C ASN A 243 -3.50 4.35 10.64
N THR A 244 -4.15 5.38 10.13
CA THR A 244 -3.97 6.75 10.64
C THR A 244 -4.65 6.95 12.00
N TRP A 245 -5.86 6.42 12.17
CA TRP A 245 -6.71 6.81 13.28
C TRP A 245 -6.87 5.76 14.39
N ILE A 246 -6.53 4.47 14.16
CA ILE A 246 -6.81 3.39 15.12
C ILE A 246 -6.23 3.69 16.51
N THR A 247 -5.00 4.18 16.61
CA THR A 247 -4.36 4.51 17.89
C THR A 247 -5.11 5.65 18.59
N THR A 248 -5.48 6.70 17.85
CA THR A 248 -6.23 7.84 18.39
C THR A 248 -7.65 7.43 18.78
N LEU A 249 -8.35 6.66 17.93
CA LEU A 249 -9.69 6.17 18.22
C LEU A 249 -9.75 5.32 19.48
N MET A 250 -8.76 4.44 19.69
CA MET A 250 -8.67 3.62 20.89
C MET A 250 -8.39 4.48 22.14
N ARG A 251 -7.58 5.54 22.00
CA ARG A 251 -7.44 6.52 23.10
C ARG A 251 -8.73 7.29 23.42
N GLU A 252 -9.47 7.70 22.41
CA GLU A 252 -10.79 8.34 22.58
C GLU A 252 -11.79 7.39 23.29
N LEU A 253 -11.66 6.07 23.07
CA LEU A 253 -12.40 5.03 23.79
C LEU A 253 -11.80 4.71 25.17
N ARG A 254 -10.87 5.55 25.67
CA ARG A 254 -10.23 5.49 26.99
C ARG A 254 -9.26 4.33 27.21
N TYR A 255 -8.73 3.70 26.15
CA TYR A 255 -7.62 2.75 26.31
C TYR A 255 -6.30 3.48 26.56
N PRO A 256 -5.41 2.97 27.45
CA PRO A 256 -4.07 3.51 27.64
C PRO A 256 -3.25 3.56 26.35
N MET A 257 -2.28 4.48 26.23
CA MET A 257 -1.44 4.64 25.04
C MET A 257 -0.74 3.35 24.63
N THR A 258 -0.18 2.62 25.60
CA THR A 258 0.48 1.34 25.35
C THR A 258 -0.47 0.32 24.72
N SER A 259 -1.71 0.23 25.20
CA SER A 259 -2.73 -0.64 24.60
C SER A 259 -3.13 -0.18 23.20
N ALA A 260 -3.24 1.13 22.98
CA ALA A 260 -3.58 1.70 21.67
C ALA A 260 -2.51 1.38 20.60
N LEU A 261 -1.23 1.43 20.97
CA LEU A 261 -0.11 1.02 20.11
C LEU A 261 -0.10 -0.49 19.85
N GLN A 262 -0.45 -1.30 20.86
CA GLN A 262 -0.60 -2.75 20.68
C GLN A 262 -1.73 -3.08 19.71
N PHE A 263 -2.80 -2.31 19.66
CA PHE A 263 -3.85 -2.49 18.66
C PHE A 263 -3.36 -2.18 17.24
N SER A 264 -2.54 -1.13 17.06
CA SER A 264 -1.88 -0.87 15.76
C SER A 264 -0.93 -2.00 15.36
N LEU A 265 -0.14 -2.52 16.32
CA LEU A 265 0.72 -3.68 16.11
C LEU A 265 -0.08 -4.90 15.67
N THR A 266 -1.18 -5.19 16.36
CA THR A 266 -2.04 -6.34 16.09
C THR A 266 -2.74 -6.22 14.72
N LEU A 267 -3.22 -5.02 14.37
CA LEU A 267 -3.82 -4.73 13.07
C LEU A 267 -2.84 -5.08 11.94
N ASN A 268 -1.61 -4.62 12.04
CA ASN A 268 -0.59 -4.83 11.02
C ASN A 268 -0.08 -6.28 11.01
N SER A 269 0.03 -6.94 12.16
CA SER A 269 0.36 -8.37 12.23
C SER A 269 -0.72 -9.23 11.56
N GLY A 270 -1.98 -8.93 11.82
CA GLY A 270 -3.11 -9.55 11.13
C GLY A 270 -3.05 -9.36 9.62
N ALA A 271 -2.70 -8.14 9.16
CA ALA A 271 -2.56 -7.82 7.75
C ALA A 271 -1.48 -8.66 7.05
N VAL A 272 -0.34 -8.89 7.69
CA VAL A 272 0.72 -9.76 7.14
C VAL A 272 0.20 -11.18 6.99
N ILE A 273 -0.38 -11.77 8.05
CA ILE A 273 -0.91 -13.12 8.02
C ILE A 273 -2.03 -13.25 6.97
N GLY A 274 -2.95 -12.29 6.97
CA GLY A 274 -4.07 -12.23 6.03
C GLY A 274 -3.64 -12.16 4.57
N SER A 275 -2.56 -11.42 4.26
CA SER A 275 -2.04 -11.30 2.89
C SER A 275 -1.73 -12.66 2.27
N PHE A 276 -1.13 -13.57 3.02
CA PHE A 276 -0.82 -14.92 2.52
C PHE A 276 -2.02 -15.86 2.59
N ALA A 277 -2.77 -15.86 3.68
CA ALA A 277 -3.91 -16.74 3.87
C ALA A 277 -5.03 -16.48 2.85
N LEU A 278 -5.38 -15.19 2.64
CA LEU A 278 -6.44 -14.82 1.70
C LEU A 278 -5.98 -14.88 0.25
N ALA A 279 -4.68 -14.71 -0.05
CA ALA A 279 -4.14 -15.00 -1.37
C ALA A 279 -4.26 -16.50 -1.70
N ALA A 280 -3.97 -17.40 -0.77
CA ALA A 280 -4.17 -18.83 -0.94
C ALA A 280 -5.67 -19.19 -1.11
N ALA A 281 -6.54 -18.56 -0.34
CA ALA A 281 -7.98 -18.70 -0.48
C ALA A 281 -8.46 -18.26 -1.88
N ALA A 282 -7.92 -17.17 -2.41
CA ALA A 282 -8.28 -16.65 -3.73
C ALA A 282 -7.89 -17.61 -4.88
N VAL A 283 -6.78 -18.34 -4.71
CA VAL A 283 -6.39 -19.38 -5.69
C VAL A 283 -7.44 -20.49 -5.76
N ARG A 284 -8.05 -20.85 -4.62
CA ARG A 284 -9.04 -21.93 -4.54
C ARG A 284 -10.46 -21.51 -4.92
N TRP A 285 -10.89 -20.32 -4.49
CA TRP A 285 -12.29 -19.88 -4.59
C TRP A 285 -12.47 -18.68 -5.53
N GLY A 286 -11.39 -18.16 -6.10
CA GLY A 286 -11.41 -16.98 -6.97
C GLY A 286 -11.24 -15.67 -6.20
N ALA A 287 -10.63 -14.67 -6.84
CA ALA A 287 -10.29 -13.41 -6.20
C ALA A 287 -11.54 -12.58 -5.81
N ARG A 288 -12.56 -12.52 -6.67
CA ARG A 288 -13.77 -11.70 -6.44
C ARG A 288 -14.59 -12.12 -5.21
N PRO A 289 -15.03 -13.40 -5.08
CA PRO A 289 -15.82 -13.81 -3.92
C PRO A 289 -15.02 -13.67 -2.62
N VAL A 290 -13.72 -14.01 -2.63
CA VAL A 290 -12.88 -13.85 -1.45
C VAL A 290 -12.72 -12.37 -1.09
N ALA A 291 -12.55 -11.46 -2.05
CA ALA A 291 -12.51 -10.02 -1.79
C ALA A 291 -13.81 -9.49 -1.17
N SER A 292 -14.96 -9.92 -1.70
CA SER A 292 -16.27 -9.51 -1.17
C SER A 292 -16.48 -9.98 0.28
N VAL A 293 -16.19 -11.25 0.55
CA VAL A 293 -16.28 -11.82 1.91
C VAL A 293 -15.29 -11.11 2.85
N SER A 294 -14.06 -10.89 2.41
CA SER A 294 -13.03 -10.17 3.18
C SER A 294 -13.50 -8.77 3.57
N ALA A 295 -14.05 -8.00 2.63
CA ALA A 295 -14.57 -6.66 2.91
C ALA A 295 -15.78 -6.71 3.88
N CYS A 296 -16.66 -7.71 3.79
CA CYS A 296 -17.73 -7.92 4.77
C CYS A 296 -17.18 -8.22 6.16
N VAL A 297 -16.15 -9.08 6.25
CA VAL A 297 -15.46 -9.37 7.53
C VAL A 297 -14.84 -8.11 8.10
N ALA A 298 -14.15 -7.29 7.27
CA ALA A 298 -13.60 -6.02 7.71
C ALA A 298 -14.67 -5.11 8.30
N ALA A 299 -15.82 -4.93 7.62
CA ALA A 299 -16.94 -4.14 8.11
C ALA A 299 -17.49 -4.66 9.45
N ALA A 300 -17.65 -5.99 9.59
CA ALA A 300 -18.11 -6.61 10.83
C ALA A 300 -17.12 -6.42 11.98
N MET A 301 -15.81 -6.54 11.71
CA MET A 301 -14.77 -6.32 12.73
C MET A 301 -14.65 -4.86 13.14
N ILE A 302 -14.84 -3.90 12.22
CA ILE A 302 -14.91 -2.47 12.56
C ILE A 302 -16.12 -2.20 13.45
N ALA A 303 -17.29 -2.78 13.12
CA ALA A 303 -18.48 -2.67 13.95
C ALA A 303 -18.26 -3.25 15.36
N ALA A 304 -17.59 -4.40 15.47
CA ALA A 304 -17.23 -4.99 16.75
C ALA A 304 -16.27 -4.08 17.56
N CYS A 305 -15.29 -3.43 16.93
CA CYS A 305 -14.44 -2.43 17.61
C CYS A 305 -15.24 -1.26 18.15
N ALA A 306 -16.28 -0.81 17.41
CA ALA A 306 -17.12 0.32 17.79
C ALA A 306 -18.01 0.04 19.01
N THR A 307 -18.28 -1.24 19.37
CA THR A 307 -19.09 -1.60 20.55
C THR A 307 -18.38 -1.42 21.88
N GLY A 308 -17.05 -1.15 21.86
CA GLY A 308 -16.27 -0.98 23.09
C GLY A 308 -16.09 -2.29 23.87
N LEU A 309 -15.70 -3.37 23.21
CA LEU A 309 -15.46 -4.68 23.81
C LEU A 309 -14.54 -4.57 25.03
N SER A 310 -15.01 -5.03 26.19
CA SER A 310 -14.26 -4.98 27.45
C SER A 310 -13.18 -6.08 27.53
N ASP A 311 -13.42 -7.24 26.90
CA ASP A 311 -12.44 -8.32 26.86
C ASP A 311 -11.31 -7.96 25.90
N ARG A 312 -10.11 -7.81 26.48
CA ARG A 312 -8.90 -7.41 25.72
C ARG A 312 -8.45 -8.47 24.72
N LEU A 313 -8.56 -9.77 25.05
CA LEU A 313 -8.13 -10.83 24.14
C LEU A 313 -9.06 -10.92 22.94
N LEU A 314 -10.36 -10.81 23.20
CA LEU A 314 -11.36 -10.76 22.13
C LEU A 314 -11.16 -9.53 21.23
N LEU A 315 -10.90 -8.35 21.81
CA LEU A 315 -10.62 -7.14 21.03
C LEU A 315 -9.35 -7.28 20.18
N LEU A 316 -8.26 -7.87 20.70
CA LEU A 316 -7.06 -8.14 19.91
C LEU A 316 -7.34 -9.12 18.78
N ALA A 317 -8.13 -10.18 19.01
CA ALA A 317 -8.53 -11.11 17.96
C ALA A 317 -9.37 -10.44 16.85
N VAL A 318 -10.30 -9.59 17.24
CA VAL A 318 -11.13 -8.77 16.33
C VAL A 318 -10.24 -7.84 15.49
N ILE A 319 -9.28 -7.15 16.10
CA ILE A 319 -8.37 -6.24 15.40
C ILE A 319 -7.40 -7.01 14.48
N ALA A 320 -6.93 -8.20 14.88
CA ALA A 320 -6.12 -9.05 14.01
C ALA A 320 -6.92 -9.49 12.77
N ALA A 321 -8.16 -9.94 12.96
CA ALA A 321 -9.06 -10.29 11.87
C ALA A 321 -9.39 -9.10 10.97
N LEU A 322 -9.58 -7.91 11.56
CA LEU A 322 -9.75 -6.65 10.82
C LEU A 322 -8.55 -6.36 9.93
N GLY A 323 -7.34 -6.43 10.48
CA GLY A 323 -6.11 -6.21 9.73
C GLY A 323 -5.96 -7.20 8.57
N ALA A 324 -6.19 -8.51 8.85
CA ALA A 324 -6.15 -9.55 7.85
C ALA A 324 -7.13 -9.29 6.70
N ALA A 325 -8.36 -8.91 7.03
CA ALA A 325 -9.40 -8.66 6.05
C ALA A 325 -9.17 -7.37 5.27
N ALA A 326 -9.03 -6.23 5.93
CA ALA A 326 -8.95 -4.92 5.29
C ALA A 326 -7.74 -4.81 4.35
N HIS A 327 -6.53 -5.17 4.80
CA HIS A 327 -5.35 -5.09 3.94
C HIS A 327 -5.42 -6.01 2.72
N SER A 328 -5.90 -7.23 2.92
CA SER A 328 -5.93 -8.22 1.84
C SER A 328 -6.99 -7.93 0.79
N THR A 329 -8.07 -7.24 1.15
CA THR A 329 -9.15 -6.90 0.21
C THR A 329 -8.62 -6.10 -0.98
N LEU A 330 -7.70 -5.13 -0.78
CA LEU A 330 -7.10 -4.39 -1.89
C LEU A 330 -6.33 -5.30 -2.85
N ASN A 331 -5.52 -6.21 -2.31
CA ASN A 331 -4.74 -7.15 -3.12
C ASN A 331 -5.66 -8.08 -3.92
N LEU A 332 -6.77 -8.51 -3.33
CA LEU A 332 -7.80 -9.32 -3.96
C LEU A 332 -8.57 -8.55 -5.04
N ILE A 333 -8.87 -7.27 -4.81
CA ILE A 333 -9.45 -6.38 -5.84
C ILE A 333 -8.50 -6.30 -7.03
N ASN A 334 -7.21 -6.09 -6.82
CA ASN A 334 -6.22 -6.05 -7.90
C ASN A 334 -6.13 -7.38 -8.66
N ALA A 335 -6.20 -8.51 -7.98
CA ALA A 335 -6.28 -9.82 -8.62
C ALA A 335 -7.57 -9.97 -9.45
N ALA A 336 -8.70 -9.56 -8.90
CA ALA A 336 -9.99 -9.59 -9.60
C ALA A 336 -9.99 -8.69 -10.86
N VAL A 337 -9.34 -7.52 -10.80
CA VAL A 337 -9.12 -6.66 -11.98
C VAL A 337 -8.24 -7.40 -13.00
N ALA A 338 -7.15 -8.03 -12.57
CA ALA A 338 -6.26 -8.75 -13.47
C ALA A 338 -6.96 -9.91 -14.17
N ASP A 339 -7.91 -10.59 -13.50
CA ASP A 339 -8.70 -11.70 -14.06
C ASP A 339 -9.82 -11.23 -14.99
N ALA A 340 -10.35 -10.02 -14.76
CA ALA A 340 -11.49 -9.48 -15.51
C ALA A 340 -11.11 -8.88 -16.86
N TYR A 341 -9.84 -8.52 -17.08
CA TYR A 341 -9.40 -7.85 -18.30
C TYR A 341 -8.42 -8.70 -19.12
N PRO A 342 -8.51 -8.64 -20.46
CA PRO A 342 -7.55 -9.29 -21.35
C PRO A 342 -6.14 -8.74 -21.15
N ALA A 343 -5.12 -9.51 -21.53
CA ALA A 343 -3.73 -9.25 -21.24
C ALA A 343 -3.24 -7.86 -21.69
N ASP A 344 -3.71 -7.37 -22.83
CA ASP A 344 -3.36 -6.07 -23.43
C ASP A 344 -3.97 -4.86 -22.68
N LEU A 345 -5.09 -5.04 -21.98
CA LEU A 345 -5.77 -3.99 -21.21
C LEU A 345 -5.50 -4.08 -19.69
N ARG A 346 -5.02 -5.22 -19.22
CA ARG A 346 -4.83 -5.51 -17.78
C ARG A 346 -3.99 -4.46 -17.08
N GLY A 347 -2.88 -4.03 -17.68
CA GLY A 347 -2.02 -2.99 -17.12
C GLY A 347 -2.72 -1.64 -16.98
N SER A 348 -3.49 -1.24 -18.02
CA SER A 348 -4.25 0.00 -17.98
C SER A 348 -5.40 -0.06 -16.96
N ALA A 349 -6.07 -1.21 -16.82
CA ALA A 349 -7.14 -1.41 -15.84
C ALA A 349 -6.64 -1.33 -14.39
N LEU A 350 -5.52 -2.00 -14.08
CA LEU A 350 -4.86 -1.92 -12.77
C LEU A 350 -4.38 -0.50 -12.49
N GLY A 351 -3.78 0.16 -13.48
CA GLY A 351 -3.33 1.55 -13.35
C GLY A 351 -4.47 2.51 -13.06
N TRP A 352 -5.60 2.36 -13.75
CA TRP A 352 -6.80 3.16 -13.52
C TRP A 352 -7.40 2.91 -12.13
N SER A 353 -7.65 1.65 -11.77
CA SER A 353 -8.24 1.27 -10.49
C SER A 353 -7.40 1.76 -9.31
N ASN A 354 -6.08 1.52 -9.34
CA ASN A 354 -5.18 1.98 -8.28
C ASN A 354 -4.97 3.50 -8.28
N GLY A 355 -5.02 4.15 -9.46
CA GLY A 355 -4.93 5.60 -9.58
C GLY A 355 -6.10 6.30 -8.89
N VAL A 356 -7.33 5.86 -9.17
CA VAL A 356 -8.54 6.36 -8.47
C VAL A 356 -8.52 5.96 -7.00
N GLY A 357 -8.11 4.73 -6.70
CA GLY A 357 -7.98 4.23 -5.33
C GLY A 357 -7.08 5.13 -4.46
N ARG A 358 -5.99 5.69 -5.01
CA ARG A 358 -5.11 6.63 -4.29
C ARG A 358 -5.83 7.88 -3.79
N LEU A 359 -6.89 8.33 -4.47
CA LEU A 359 -7.71 9.42 -3.98
C LEU A 359 -8.42 9.04 -2.66
N GLY A 360 -8.78 7.76 -2.50
CA GLY A 360 -9.27 7.23 -1.23
C GLY A 360 -8.22 7.31 -0.11
N ALA A 361 -6.96 6.95 -0.41
CA ALA A 361 -5.85 7.09 0.55
C ALA A 361 -5.62 8.56 0.94
N VAL A 362 -5.70 9.49 -0.02
CA VAL A 362 -5.58 10.94 0.24
C VAL A 362 -6.73 11.43 1.12
N ALA A 363 -7.95 11.01 0.83
CA ALA A 363 -9.14 11.45 1.56
C ALA A 363 -9.21 10.87 2.99
N ALA A 364 -8.67 9.69 3.22
CA ALA A 364 -8.86 8.91 4.44
C ALA A 364 -8.44 9.64 5.74
N PRO A 365 -7.22 10.19 5.87
CA PRO A 365 -6.82 10.89 7.08
C PRO A 365 -7.64 12.16 7.30
N THR A 366 -7.85 12.97 6.25
CA THR A 366 -8.60 14.24 6.34
C THR A 366 -10.06 13.98 6.72
N LEU A 367 -10.73 13.04 6.05
CA LEU A 367 -12.11 12.69 6.34
C LEU A 367 -12.26 12.16 7.77
N GLY A 368 -11.37 11.24 8.18
CA GLY A 368 -11.36 10.73 9.54
C GLY A 368 -11.17 11.83 10.58
N GLY A 369 -10.29 12.80 10.34
CA GLY A 369 -10.05 13.94 11.21
C GLY A 369 -11.24 14.89 11.33
N TRP A 370 -11.90 15.20 10.22
CA TRP A 370 -13.10 16.04 10.21
C TRP A 370 -14.26 15.38 10.91
N VAL A 371 -14.52 14.10 10.62
CA VAL A 371 -15.59 13.34 11.27
C VAL A 371 -15.31 13.23 12.76
N LEU A 372 -14.07 12.91 13.16
CA LEU A 372 -13.68 12.79 14.56
C LEU A 372 -13.84 14.12 15.33
N ALA A 373 -13.49 15.23 14.68
CA ALA A 373 -13.62 16.56 15.27
C ALA A 373 -15.09 17.01 15.41
N ALA A 374 -15.94 16.68 14.43
CA ALA A 374 -17.33 17.13 14.39
C ALA A 374 -18.27 16.26 15.20
N THR A 375 -18.06 14.93 15.26
CA THR A 375 -19.07 13.99 15.72
C THR A 375 -18.56 12.93 16.70
N GLY A 376 -17.24 12.72 16.75
CA GLY A 376 -16.61 11.78 17.66
C GLY A 376 -16.20 10.43 17.04
N PRO A 377 -15.65 9.50 17.86
CA PRO A 377 -15.01 8.28 17.35
C PRO A 377 -15.96 7.27 16.70
N LEU A 378 -17.20 7.18 17.17
CA LEU A 378 -18.17 6.21 16.66
C LEU A 378 -18.49 6.45 15.18
N GLN A 379 -18.64 7.70 14.76
CA GLN A 379 -18.96 8.07 13.38
C GLN A 379 -17.78 7.83 12.44
N VAL A 380 -16.55 7.88 12.95
CA VAL A 380 -15.36 7.47 12.16
C VAL A 380 -15.43 5.98 11.86
N PHE A 381 -15.75 5.14 12.85
CA PHE A 381 -15.97 3.72 12.61
C PHE A 381 -17.10 3.48 11.61
N GLN A 382 -18.23 4.18 11.74
CA GLN A 382 -19.34 4.08 10.79
C GLN A 382 -18.92 4.44 9.36
N THR A 383 -18.09 5.46 9.20
CA THR A 383 -17.55 5.83 7.88
C THR A 383 -16.76 4.67 7.27
N PHE A 384 -15.89 4.02 8.04
CA PHE A 384 -15.09 2.89 7.55
C PHE A 384 -15.91 1.62 7.34
N ILE A 385 -17.00 1.41 8.13
CA ILE A 385 -17.96 0.34 7.86
C ILE A 385 -18.63 0.55 6.50
N LEU A 386 -19.12 1.77 6.23
CA LEU A 386 -19.80 2.08 4.98
C LEU A 386 -18.90 1.88 3.77
N THR A 387 -17.63 2.29 3.86
CA THR A 387 -16.66 2.09 2.76
C THR A 387 -16.33 0.61 2.55
N SER A 388 -16.15 -0.18 3.61
CA SER A 388 -15.93 -1.62 3.50
C SER A 388 -17.14 -2.34 2.91
N VAL A 389 -18.38 -1.99 3.33
CA VAL A 389 -19.61 -2.53 2.75
C VAL A 389 -19.77 -2.13 1.29
N CYS A 390 -19.42 -0.89 0.93
CA CYS A 390 -19.40 -0.44 -0.46
C CYS A 390 -18.45 -1.30 -1.31
N ALA A 391 -17.21 -1.50 -0.85
CA ALA A 391 -16.23 -2.36 -1.53
C ALA A 391 -16.76 -3.80 -1.69
N ALA A 392 -17.34 -4.38 -0.63
CA ALA A 392 -17.92 -5.72 -0.66
C ALA A 392 -19.02 -5.88 -1.71
N ARG A 393 -19.98 -4.96 -1.73
CA ARG A 393 -21.10 -5.00 -2.68
C ARG A 393 -20.67 -4.80 -4.12
N VAL A 394 -19.73 -3.86 -4.31
CA VAL A 394 -19.22 -3.51 -5.64
C VAL A 394 -18.44 -4.66 -6.25
N VAL A 395 -17.58 -5.32 -5.48
CA VAL A 395 -16.78 -6.46 -5.96
C VAL A 395 -17.64 -7.72 -6.09
N GLY A 396 -18.55 -7.98 -5.15
CA GLY A 396 -19.42 -9.16 -5.14
C GLY A 396 -20.59 -9.10 -6.14
N GLY A 397 -20.96 -7.90 -6.60
CA GLY A 397 -22.07 -7.69 -7.52
C GLY A 397 -21.89 -8.43 -8.86
N ARG A 398 -23.02 -8.82 -9.47
CA ARG A 398 -23.01 -9.41 -10.81
C ARG A 398 -22.57 -8.35 -11.82
N THR A 399 -21.40 -8.52 -12.44
CA THR A 399 -21.05 -7.70 -13.60
C THR A 399 -21.86 -8.19 -14.81
N PRO A 400 -22.42 -7.28 -15.61
CA PRO A 400 -22.96 -7.66 -16.91
C PRO A 400 -21.80 -8.23 -17.74
N THR A 401 -21.94 -9.47 -18.16
CA THR A 401 -21.03 -10.23 -19.05
C THR A 401 -19.65 -10.57 -18.47
N GLY A 402 -19.51 -11.81 -17.95
CA GLY A 402 -18.23 -12.51 -17.96
C GLY A 402 -17.70 -12.65 -19.41
N PRO A 403 -16.39 -12.81 -19.63
CA PRO A 403 -15.87 -13.07 -20.95
C PRO A 403 -16.62 -14.29 -21.57
N PRO A 404 -16.93 -14.26 -22.88
CA PRO A 404 -17.52 -15.39 -23.50
C PRO A 404 -16.64 -16.62 -23.21
N ARG A 405 -17.26 -17.72 -22.75
CA ARG A 405 -16.53 -18.98 -22.58
C ARG A 405 -15.83 -19.27 -23.90
N PRO A 406 -14.54 -19.65 -23.90
CA PRO A 406 -13.88 -20.08 -25.11
C PRO A 406 -14.75 -21.16 -25.74
N PRO A 407 -14.92 -21.15 -27.10
CA PRO A 407 -15.69 -22.17 -27.79
C PRO A 407 -15.16 -23.53 -27.38
N ALA A 408 -16.06 -24.46 -27.08
CA ALA A 408 -15.70 -25.82 -26.76
C ALA A 408 -14.74 -26.34 -27.84
N PRO A 409 -13.66 -27.06 -27.46
CA PRO A 409 -12.77 -27.63 -28.46
C PRO A 409 -13.59 -28.46 -29.43
N GLY A 410 -13.55 -28.08 -30.72
CA GLY A 410 -14.26 -28.79 -31.80
C GLY A 410 -13.90 -30.28 -31.79
N PRO A 411 -14.78 -31.15 -32.29
CA PRO A 411 -14.51 -32.58 -32.34
C PRO A 411 -13.20 -32.81 -33.10
N ARG A 412 -12.29 -33.59 -32.48
CA ARG A 412 -11.05 -34.01 -33.15
C ARG A 412 -11.37 -34.68 -34.46
N PRO A 413 -10.71 -34.33 -35.59
CA PRO A 413 -10.93 -35.01 -36.84
C PRO A 413 -10.67 -36.50 -36.63
N PRO A 414 -11.49 -37.38 -37.25
CA PRO A 414 -11.29 -38.81 -37.16
C PRO A 414 -9.92 -39.15 -37.71
N GLY A 415 -9.13 -39.87 -36.88
CA GLY A 415 -7.79 -40.30 -37.26
C GLY A 415 -7.84 -41.13 -38.55
N GLY A 416 -7.18 -40.60 -39.59
CA GLY A 416 -6.89 -41.40 -40.76
C GLY A 416 -5.88 -42.51 -40.41
N ARG A 417 -6.22 -43.71 -40.76
CA ARG A 417 -5.35 -44.89 -40.69
C ARG A 417 -4.30 -44.82 -41.82
#